data_90b4e9d44fb9276eddae82830ceb4a95
#
_entry.id   90b4e9d44fb9276eddae82830ceb4a95
#
_cell.length_a   1.000
_cell.length_b   1.000
_cell.length_c   1.000
_cell.angle_alpha   90.00
_cell.angle_beta   90.00
_cell.angle_gamma   90.00
#
_symmetry.space_group_name_H-M   'P 1'
#
loop_
_entity.id
_entity.type
_entity.pdbx_description
1 polymer ?
#
loop_
_entity_poly.entity_id
_entity_poly.type
_entity_poly.pdbx_seq_one_letter_code
_entity_poly.pdbx_strand_id
1 'polypeptide(L)'
;TEAMLSGNLRIIILSLFSFLGHYGVSIFVFVSGYGLSKRYDHSGESKWYIILRRAIQLWKWLVPMTLLLILDRYSGHTHFTYAYLGNNKIWTDMLFMLTFTANGLADRFIIAGPWWYFGMAFQLYVIYALFLRKSSDKVLWGIIAGVWTLLIVLSSLGLDNWVFAFRYNSIGWLPVFCVGILLSRHPVHISWRWISLGVVLFVLSLFNRYLWVISPILALFPVAAVLPLARKEPLQNVLLFMGKLSAALFVTHAFVRQQVLAHDQALPPEISGLLYLVLCIVVAWVYRLCLTYFY
;
A
#
# COMPACT_ATOMS: atom_id res chain seq x y z
N THR A 1 12.19 -11.09 13.86
CA THR A 1 13.04 -11.26 15.05
C THR A 1 13.99 -12.44 14.91
N GLU A 2 13.55 -13.62 14.48
CA GLU A 2 14.41 -14.81 14.29
C GLU A 2 15.53 -14.58 13.26
N ALA A 3 15.22 -13.91 12.15
CA ALA A 3 16.21 -13.57 11.13
C ALA A 3 17.32 -12.65 11.66
N MET A 4 17.01 -11.74 12.56
CA MET A 4 17.99 -10.86 13.20
C MET A 4 18.85 -11.60 14.24
N LEU A 5 18.33 -12.65 14.83
CA LEU A 5 19.03 -13.50 15.80
C LEU A 5 19.93 -14.56 15.13
N SER A 6 19.73 -14.80 13.82
CA SER A 6 20.54 -15.78 13.06
C SER A 6 22.04 -15.44 12.95
N GLY A 7 22.42 -14.19 13.21
CA GLY A 7 23.81 -13.70 13.02
C GLY A 7 24.27 -13.66 11.56
N ASN A 8 23.45 -14.12 10.62
CA ASN A 8 23.78 -14.12 9.21
C ASN A 8 23.39 -12.80 8.56
N LEU A 9 24.38 -11.97 8.23
CA LEU A 9 24.20 -10.63 7.65
C LEU A 9 23.32 -10.65 6.39
N ARG A 10 23.44 -11.68 5.56
CA ARG A 10 22.62 -11.87 4.35
C ARG A 10 21.14 -12.01 4.67
N ILE A 11 20.80 -12.87 5.64
CA ILE A 11 19.42 -13.09 6.07
C ILE A 11 18.86 -11.80 6.69
N ILE A 12 19.66 -11.09 7.48
CA ILE A 12 19.29 -9.81 8.09
C ILE A 12 18.94 -8.79 7.01
N ILE A 13 19.80 -8.61 6.01
CA ILE A 13 19.61 -7.65 4.91
C ILE A 13 18.34 -7.98 4.12
N LEU A 14 18.15 -9.23 3.69
CA LEU A 14 16.96 -9.65 2.94
C LEU A 14 15.67 -9.45 3.75
N SER A 15 15.72 -9.77 5.04
CA SER A 15 14.58 -9.57 5.95
C SER A 15 14.24 -8.09 6.13
N LEU A 16 15.25 -7.21 6.22
CA LEU A 16 15.05 -5.76 6.28
C LEU A 16 14.42 -5.22 4.99
N PHE A 17 14.89 -5.64 3.82
CA PHE A 17 14.28 -5.24 2.54
C PHE A 17 12.82 -5.71 2.43
N SER A 18 12.54 -6.96 2.78
CA SER A 18 11.18 -7.49 2.80
C SER A 18 10.28 -6.71 3.77
N PHE A 19 10.79 -6.39 4.94
CA PHE A 19 10.08 -5.62 5.95
C PHE A 19 9.82 -4.17 5.50
N LEU A 20 10.83 -3.49 4.94
CA LEU A 20 10.68 -2.13 4.44
C LEU A 20 9.66 -2.03 3.30
N GLY A 21 9.52 -3.08 2.48
CA GLY A 21 8.51 -3.16 1.42
C GLY A 21 7.08 -2.94 1.92
N HIS A 22 6.75 -3.37 3.14
CA HIS A 22 5.43 -3.15 3.75
C HIS A 22 5.10 -1.68 3.97
N TYR A 23 6.11 -0.83 4.17
CA TYR A 23 5.91 0.61 4.39
C TYR A 23 5.68 1.40 3.10
N GLY A 24 5.83 0.78 1.93
CA GLY A 24 5.41 1.39 0.65
C GLY A 24 3.94 1.82 0.68
N VAL A 25 3.07 1.04 1.35
CA VAL A 25 1.65 1.39 1.53
C VAL A 25 1.48 2.71 2.28
N SER A 26 2.32 2.98 3.29
CA SER A 26 2.29 4.25 4.04
C SER A 26 2.48 5.45 3.12
N ILE A 27 3.43 5.35 2.19
CA ILE A 27 3.72 6.40 1.22
C ILE A 27 2.53 6.60 0.28
N PHE A 28 1.95 5.51 -0.24
CA PHE A 28 0.77 5.58 -1.12
C PHE A 28 -0.43 6.21 -0.42
N VAL A 29 -0.71 5.84 0.84
CA VAL A 29 -1.81 6.40 1.62
C VAL A 29 -1.58 7.87 1.90
N PHE A 30 -0.37 8.26 2.34
CA PHE A 30 0.01 9.65 2.56
C PHE A 30 -0.17 10.50 1.30
N VAL A 31 0.41 10.07 0.17
CA VAL A 31 0.32 10.78 -1.12
C VAL A 31 -1.12 10.84 -1.61
N SER A 32 -1.94 9.83 -1.33
CA SER A 32 -3.36 9.84 -1.67
C SER A 32 -4.12 10.91 -0.90
N GLY A 33 -3.90 11.03 0.42
CA GLY A 33 -4.50 12.08 1.25
C GLY A 33 -4.05 13.48 0.81
N TYR A 34 -2.74 13.65 0.60
CA TYR A 34 -2.15 14.90 0.11
C TYR A 34 -2.72 15.32 -1.25
N GLY A 35 -2.72 14.40 -2.23
CA GLY A 35 -3.15 14.68 -3.59
C GLY A 35 -4.66 14.95 -3.70
N LEU A 36 -5.50 14.25 -2.91
CA LEU A 36 -6.93 14.51 -2.86
C LEU A 36 -7.23 15.90 -2.28
N SER A 37 -6.63 16.23 -1.16
CA SER A 37 -6.79 17.55 -0.54
C SER A 37 -6.33 18.66 -1.48
N LYS A 38 -5.12 18.54 -2.04
CA LYS A 38 -4.55 19.49 -2.99
C LYS A 38 -5.47 19.75 -4.19
N ARG A 39 -6.15 18.70 -4.68
CA ARG A 39 -7.00 18.79 -5.86
C ARG A 39 -8.41 19.26 -5.55
N TYR A 40 -9.00 18.79 -4.44
CA TYR A 40 -10.43 18.85 -4.26
C TYR A 40 -10.92 19.76 -3.12
N ASP A 41 -10.08 20.12 -2.14
CA ASP A 41 -10.54 20.92 -0.99
C ASP A 41 -11.17 22.24 -1.43
N HIS A 42 -10.62 22.87 -2.46
CA HIS A 42 -11.10 24.16 -3.00
C HIS A 42 -11.86 24.01 -4.34
N SER A 43 -12.10 22.78 -4.82
CA SER A 43 -12.84 22.57 -6.06
C SER A 43 -14.35 22.62 -5.81
N GLY A 44 -15.12 23.05 -6.82
CA GLY A 44 -16.59 22.99 -6.82
C GLY A 44 -17.14 21.59 -7.12
N GLU A 45 -16.29 20.58 -7.33
CA GLU A 45 -16.73 19.25 -7.74
C GLU A 45 -17.57 18.56 -6.67
N SER A 46 -18.62 17.83 -7.10
CA SER A 46 -19.49 17.10 -6.16
C SER A 46 -18.77 15.92 -5.52
N LYS A 47 -19.19 15.55 -4.31
CA LYS A 47 -18.65 14.37 -3.60
C LYS A 47 -18.81 13.08 -4.41
N TRP A 48 -19.93 12.92 -5.10
CA TRP A 48 -20.23 11.76 -5.93
C TRP A 48 -19.33 11.67 -7.15
N TYR A 49 -19.02 12.81 -7.78
CA TYR A 49 -18.06 12.87 -8.87
C TYR A 49 -16.66 12.40 -8.41
N ILE A 50 -16.20 12.85 -7.23
CA ILE A 50 -14.92 12.43 -6.68
C ILE A 50 -14.90 10.92 -6.46
N ILE A 51 -15.94 10.37 -5.80
CA ILE A 51 -16.05 8.94 -5.51
C ILE A 51 -16.04 8.12 -6.81
N LEU A 52 -16.90 8.46 -7.77
CA LEU A 52 -17.01 7.73 -9.03
C LEU A 52 -15.71 7.79 -9.82
N ARG A 53 -15.11 8.96 -9.93
CA ARG A 53 -13.83 9.12 -10.62
C ARG A 53 -12.73 8.26 -10.01
N ARG A 54 -12.67 8.17 -8.67
CA ARG A 54 -11.69 7.31 -7.97
C ARG A 54 -12.01 5.83 -8.14
N ALA A 55 -13.26 5.43 -8.11
CA ALA A 55 -13.66 4.06 -8.42
C ALA A 55 -13.20 3.65 -9.82
N ILE A 56 -13.51 4.46 -10.85
CA ILE A 56 -13.11 4.20 -12.23
C ILE A 56 -11.58 4.09 -12.35
N GLN A 57 -10.83 4.95 -11.67
CA GLN A 57 -9.36 4.90 -11.68
C GLN A 57 -8.81 3.60 -11.09
N LEU A 58 -9.42 3.06 -10.03
CA LEU A 58 -9.03 1.79 -9.44
C LEU A 58 -9.47 0.61 -10.30
N TRP A 59 -10.70 0.64 -10.83
CA TRP A 59 -11.23 -0.40 -11.72
C TRP A 59 -10.44 -0.51 -13.02
N LYS A 60 -9.94 0.58 -13.54
CA LYS A 60 -9.06 0.59 -14.72
C LYS A 60 -7.88 -0.39 -14.57
N TRP A 61 -7.32 -0.50 -13.38
CA TRP A 61 -6.21 -1.41 -13.09
C TRP A 61 -6.69 -2.81 -12.67
N LEU A 62 -7.77 -2.89 -11.92
CA LEU A 62 -8.23 -4.13 -11.29
C LEU A 62 -9.00 -5.02 -12.25
N VAL A 63 -9.93 -4.45 -13.03
CA VAL A 63 -10.84 -5.23 -13.90
C VAL A 63 -10.11 -6.00 -14.98
N PRO A 64 -9.18 -5.42 -15.77
CA PRO A 64 -8.50 -6.18 -16.82
C PRO A 64 -7.66 -7.33 -16.24
N MET A 65 -7.00 -7.12 -15.08
CA MET A 65 -6.23 -8.19 -14.46
C MET A 65 -7.14 -9.30 -13.91
N THR A 66 -8.30 -8.93 -13.36
CA THR A 66 -9.31 -9.90 -12.93
C THR A 66 -9.83 -10.73 -14.09
N LEU A 67 -10.09 -10.10 -15.25
CA LEU A 67 -10.49 -10.81 -16.47
C LEU A 67 -9.41 -11.78 -16.95
N LEU A 68 -8.15 -11.38 -16.93
CA LEU A 68 -7.03 -12.27 -17.28
C LEU A 68 -6.98 -13.50 -16.38
N LEU A 69 -7.22 -13.34 -15.08
CA LEU A 69 -7.28 -14.47 -14.12
C LEU A 69 -8.45 -15.41 -14.41
N ILE A 70 -9.60 -14.87 -14.81
CA ILE A 70 -10.76 -15.67 -15.21
C ILE A 70 -10.41 -16.49 -16.44
N LEU A 71 -9.85 -15.85 -17.47
CA LEU A 71 -9.47 -16.51 -18.71
C LEU A 71 -8.43 -17.61 -18.48
N ASP A 72 -7.41 -17.36 -17.66
CA ASP A 72 -6.41 -18.36 -17.27
C ASP A 72 -7.06 -19.58 -16.63
N ARG A 73 -7.99 -19.39 -15.72
CA ARG A 73 -8.74 -20.48 -15.06
C ARG A 73 -9.57 -21.28 -16.06
N TYR A 74 -10.30 -20.62 -16.97
CA TYR A 74 -11.16 -21.31 -17.93
C TYR A 74 -10.38 -22.01 -19.06
N SER A 75 -9.15 -21.57 -19.34
CA SER A 75 -8.27 -22.25 -20.31
C SER A 75 -7.68 -23.57 -19.78
N GLY A 76 -7.98 -23.93 -18.54
CA GLY A 76 -7.45 -25.13 -17.87
C GLY A 76 -5.98 -24.99 -17.46
N HIS A 77 -5.37 -23.84 -17.70
CA HIS A 77 -4.00 -23.53 -17.30
C HIS A 77 -4.05 -22.85 -15.94
N THR A 78 -3.58 -23.53 -14.92
CA THR A 78 -3.57 -23.01 -13.53
C THR A 78 -2.26 -22.28 -13.22
N HIS A 79 -1.70 -21.55 -14.17
CA HIS A 79 -0.41 -20.86 -14.02
C HIS A 79 -0.44 -19.76 -12.96
N PHE A 80 -1.63 -19.16 -12.73
CA PHE A 80 -1.83 -18.10 -11.75
C PHE A 80 -2.66 -18.57 -10.53
N THR A 81 -2.66 -19.86 -10.25
CA THR A 81 -3.36 -20.41 -9.10
C THR A 81 -2.74 -19.90 -7.80
N TYR A 82 -3.30 -18.82 -7.28
CA TYR A 82 -3.32 -18.65 -5.85
C TYR A 82 -4.13 -19.80 -5.24
N ALA A 83 -3.71 -20.35 -4.11
CA ALA A 83 -4.41 -21.41 -3.39
C ALA A 83 -5.90 -21.10 -3.11
N TYR A 84 -6.28 -19.83 -3.19
CA TYR A 84 -7.66 -19.32 -3.06
C TYR A 84 -8.54 -19.54 -4.29
N LEU A 85 -7.99 -19.70 -5.49
CA LEU A 85 -8.77 -19.90 -6.71
C LEU A 85 -9.32 -21.33 -6.84
N GLY A 86 -8.87 -22.25 -6.01
CA GLY A 86 -9.36 -23.62 -5.95
C GLY A 86 -10.77 -23.80 -5.35
N ASN A 87 -11.26 -22.81 -4.60
CA ASN A 87 -12.56 -22.87 -3.93
C ASN A 87 -13.69 -22.29 -4.80
N ASN A 88 -14.92 -22.82 -4.62
CA ASN A 88 -16.15 -22.32 -5.26
C ASN A 88 -16.50 -20.85 -4.91
N LYS A 89 -15.66 -20.18 -4.12
CA LYS A 89 -15.83 -18.79 -3.65
C LYS A 89 -15.28 -17.72 -4.61
N ILE A 90 -14.69 -18.08 -5.75
CA ILE A 90 -14.05 -17.10 -6.64
C ILE A 90 -14.99 -15.96 -7.04
N TRP A 91 -16.23 -16.28 -7.35
CA TRP A 91 -17.22 -15.26 -7.75
C TRP A 91 -17.56 -14.31 -6.61
N THR A 92 -17.64 -14.84 -5.38
CA THR A 92 -17.86 -14.05 -4.18
C THR A 92 -16.66 -13.14 -3.93
N ASP A 93 -15.45 -13.67 -4.00
CA ASP A 93 -14.22 -12.89 -3.81
C ASP A 93 -14.07 -11.79 -4.87
N MET A 94 -14.43 -12.10 -6.13
CA MET A 94 -14.45 -11.12 -7.21
C MET A 94 -15.47 -10.01 -6.95
N LEU A 95 -16.67 -10.37 -6.52
CA LEU A 95 -17.71 -9.39 -6.18
C LEU A 95 -17.22 -8.45 -5.07
N PHE A 96 -16.66 -8.98 -3.99
CA PHE A 96 -16.09 -8.17 -2.91
C PHE A 96 -14.91 -7.32 -3.35
N MET A 97 -14.06 -7.84 -4.24
CA MET A 97 -12.96 -7.07 -4.82
C MET A 97 -13.46 -5.92 -5.69
N LEU A 98 -14.42 -6.17 -6.57
CA LEU A 98 -14.96 -5.15 -7.49
C LEU A 98 -15.82 -4.10 -6.75
N THR A 99 -16.44 -4.46 -5.64
CA THR A 99 -17.20 -3.53 -4.77
C THR A 99 -16.31 -2.83 -3.74
N PHE A 100 -15.01 -3.12 -3.71
CA PHE A 100 -14.05 -2.57 -2.76
C PHE A 100 -14.35 -2.88 -1.28
N THR A 101 -14.98 -4.01 -1.02
CA THR A 101 -15.36 -4.46 0.32
C THR A 101 -14.58 -5.69 0.79
N ALA A 102 -13.58 -6.12 0.01
CA ALA A 102 -12.81 -7.34 0.24
C ALA A 102 -11.93 -7.33 1.52
N ASN A 103 -11.71 -6.17 2.11
CA ASN A 103 -10.85 -6.00 3.29
C ASN A 103 -11.66 -5.88 4.59
N GLY A 104 -12.67 -6.73 4.77
CA GLY A 104 -13.46 -6.80 6.01
C GLY A 104 -12.61 -7.12 7.24
N LEU A 105 -13.18 -6.89 8.43
CA LEU A 105 -12.48 -7.09 9.71
C LEU A 105 -12.24 -8.57 10.02
N ALA A 106 -13.19 -9.45 9.71
CA ALA A 106 -13.16 -10.86 10.07
C ALA A 106 -12.63 -11.75 8.94
N ASP A 107 -13.19 -11.60 7.74
CA ASP A 107 -12.84 -12.41 6.58
C ASP A 107 -12.28 -11.55 5.46
N ARG A 108 -11.24 -12.05 4.82
CA ARG A 108 -10.59 -11.39 3.69
C ARG A 108 -10.95 -12.11 2.42
N PHE A 109 -11.78 -11.48 1.62
CA PHE A 109 -12.14 -11.93 0.28
C PHE A 109 -11.15 -11.38 -0.76
N ILE A 110 -9.92 -11.88 -0.74
CA ILE A 110 -8.81 -11.30 -1.50
C ILE A 110 -8.28 -12.34 -2.47
N ILE A 111 -8.46 -12.10 -3.77
CA ILE A 111 -7.97 -12.96 -4.84
C ILE A 111 -6.43 -12.96 -4.87
N ALA A 112 -5.83 -11.79 -4.71
CA ALA A 112 -4.39 -11.63 -4.64
C ALA A 112 -4.01 -10.87 -3.37
N GLY A 113 -3.04 -11.42 -2.61
CA GLY A 113 -2.66 -10.89 -1.29
C GLY A 113 -2.57 -9.37 -1.21
N PRO A 114 -1.84 -8.67 -2.10
CA PRO A 114 -1.71 -7.21 -2.06
C PRO A 114 -2.98 -6.42 -2.40
N TRP A 115 -3.98 -7.04 -3.02
CA TRP A 115 -5.16 -6.33 -3.54
C TRP A 115 -6.10 -5.80 -2.46
N TRP A 116 -5.91 -6.20 -1.19
CA TRP A 116 -6.60 -5.58 -0.06
C TRP A 116 -6.48 -4.05 -0.05
N TYR A 117 -5.37 -3.52 -0.60
CA TYR A 117 -5.12 -2.09 -0.71
C TYR A 117 -6.18 -1.35 -1.54
N PHE A 118 -6.71 -1.95 -2.62
CA PHE A 118 -7.72 -1.31 -3.46
C PHE A 118 -9.01 -1.02 -2.67
N GLY A 119 -9.47 -2.00 -1.87
CA GLY A 119 -10.61 -1.82 -0.98
C GLY A 119 -10.37 -0.72 0.05
N MET A 120 -9.23 -0.79 0.73
CA MET A 120 -8.83 0.19 1.74
C MET A 120 -8.68 1.60 1.12
N ALA A 121 -8.01 1.73 -0.01
CA ALA A 121 -7.81 3.02 -0.67
C ALA A 121 -9.14 3.64 -1.11
N PHE A 122 -10.04 2.85 -1.70
CA PHE A 122 -11.36 3.33 -2.09
C PHE A 122 -12.18 3.80 -0.89
N GLN A 123 -12.18 3.03 0.21
CA GLN A 123 -12.85 3.43 1.46
C GLN A 123 -12.31 4.76 1.99
N LEU A 124 -10.98 4.97 1.96
CA LEU A 124 -10.38 6.26 2.33
C LEU A 124 -10.84 7.40 1.40
N TYR A 125 -11.00 7.14 0.10
CA TYR A 125 -11.51 8.15 -0.85
C TYR A 125 -12.98 8.50 -0.58
N VAL A 126 -13.80 7.53 -0.21
CA VAL A 126 -15.20 7.75 0.20
C VAL A 126 -15.23 8.55 1.50
N ILE A 127 -14.46 8.17 2.51
CA ILE A 127 -14.34 8.88 3.79
C ILE A 127 -13.90 10.32 3.56
N TYR A 128 -12.91 10.53 2.69
CA TYR A 128 -12.47 11.88 2.32
C TYR A 128 -13.60 12.69 1.70
N ALA A 129 -14.25 12.17 0.67
CA ALA A 129 -15.27 12.90 -0.09
C ALA A 129 -16.50 13.24 0.75
N LEU A 130 -16.88 12.37 1.69
CA LEU A 130 -18.06 12.53 2.51
C LEU A 130 -17.81 13.35 3.78
N PHE A 131 -16.65 13.16 4.44
CA PHE A 131 -16.42 13.67 5.78
C PHE A 131 -15.19 14.57 5.92
N LEU A 132 -14.05 14.22 5.30
CA LEU A 132 -12.78 14.89 5.60
C LEU A 132 -12.52 16.14 4.75
N ARG A 133 -13.09 16.20 3.55
CA ARG A 133 -12.84 17.30 2.59
C ARG A 133 -13.10 18.68 3.18
N LYS A 134 -14.18 18.83 3.96
CA LYS A 134 -14.59 20.10 4.58
C LYS A 134 -14.34 20.12 6.09
N SER A 135 -13.69 19.11 6.65
CA SER A 135 -13.41 19.06 8.07
C SER A 135 -12.34 20.07 8.46
N SER A 136 -12.44 20.58 9.70
CA SER A 136 -11.38 21.41 10.27
C SER A 136 -10.16 20.58 10.62
N ASP A 137 -9.00 21.23 10.71
CA ASP A 137 -7.75 20.56 11.10
C ASP A 137 -7.82 19.96 12.51
N LYS A 138 -8.60 20.55 13.41
CA LYS A 138 -8.87 19.99 14.75
C LYS A 138 -9.52 18.61 14.66
N VAL A 139 -10.46 18.41 13.73
CA VAL A 139 -11.09 17.11 13.48
C VAL A 139 -10.06 16.10 12.96
N LEU A 140 -9.19 16.51 12.01
CA LEU A 140 -8.14 15.63 11.48
C LEU A 140 -7.16 15.20 12.58
N TRP A 141 -6.72 16.13 13.43
CA TRP A 141 -5.89 15.81 14.59
C TRP A 141 -6.60 14.92 15.60
N GLY A 142 -7.89 15.15 15.83
CA GLY A 142 -8.73 14.28 16.68
C GLY A 142 -8.82 12.85 16.15
N ILE A 143 -8.96 12.66 14.83
CA ILE A 143 -8.96 11.34 14.19
C ILE A 143 -7.58 10.66 14.36
N ILE A 144 -6.50 11.38 14.11
CA ILE A 144 -5.15 10.86 14.28
C ILE A 144 -4.94 10.37 15.72
N ALA A 145 -5.22 11.23 16.70
CA ALA A 145 -5.06 10.89 18.11
C ALA A 145 -5.98 9.74 18.53
N GLY A 146 -7.26 9.78 18.15
CA GLY A 146 -8.26 8.78 18.51
C GLY A 146 -7.92 7.39 17.97
N VAL A 147 -7.55 7.28 16.68
CA VAL A 147 -7.17 5.98 16.09
C VAL A 147 -5.90 5.43 16.72
N TRP A 148 -4.90 6.26 16.96
CA TRP A 148 -3.68 5.80 17.63
C TRP A 148 -3.92 5.36 19.06
N THR A 149 -4.68 6.14 19.83
CA THR A 149 -5.07 5.76 21.18
C THR A 149 -5.80 4.42 21.17
N LEU A 150 -6.77 4.23 20.27
CA LEU A 150 -7.48 2.96 20.11
C LEU A 150 -6.51 1.80 19.86
N LEU A 151 -5.61 1.94 18.89
CA LEU A 151 -4.68 0.86 18.53
C LEU A 151 -3.67 0.57 19.65
N ILE A 152 -3.20 1.59 20.37
CA ILE A 152 -2.31 1.42 21.52
C ILE A 152 -3.05 0.71 22.68
N VAL A 153 -4.30 1.09 22.94
CA VAL A 153 -5.12 0.43 23.96
C VAL A 153 -5.37 -1.03 23.60
N LEU A 154 -5.76 -1.32 22.36
CA LEU A 154 -5.94 -2.71 21.89
C LEU A 154 -4.65 -3.53 22.05
N SER A 155 -3.52 -2.95 21.68
CA SER A 155 -2.22 -3.58 21.86
C SER A 155 -1.88 -3.81 23.33
N SER A 156 -2.20 -2.85 24.22
CA SER A 156 -1.96 -2.97 25.67
C SER A 156 -2.82 -4.05 26.32
N LEU A 157 -4.03 -4.27 25.80
CA LEU A 157 -4.95 -5.31 26.24
C LEU A 157 -4.61 -6.70 25.67
N GLY A 158 -3.55 -6.84 24.86
CA GLY A 158 -3.19 -8.10 24.23
C GLY A 158 -4.08 -8.48 23.05
N LEU A 159 -4.91 -7.57 22.54
CA LEU A 159 -5.83 -7.79 21.43
C LEU A 159 -5.15 -7.58 20.08
N ASP A 160 -3.98 -8.20 19.89
CA ASP A 160 -3.13 -8.01 18.71
C ASP A 160 -3.83 -8.39 17.39
N ASN A 161 -4.73 -9.39 17.42
CA ASN A 161 -5.53 -9.75 16.24
C ASN A 161 -6.36 -8.57 15.72
N TRP A 162 -6.91 -7.75 16.59
CA TRP A 162 -7.64 -6.53 16.20
C TRP A 162 -6.71 -5.46 15.64
N VAL A 163 -5.53 -5.29 16.25
CA VAL A 163 -4.51 -4.35 15.71
C VAL A 163 -4.11 -4.77 14.30
N PHE A 164 -3.88 -6.06 14.06
CA PHE A 164 -3.62 -6.59 12.72
C PHE A 164 -4.80 -6.38 11.77
N ALA A 165 -6.04 -6.63 12.20
CA ALA A 165 -7.23 -6.41 11.38
C ALA A 165 -7.34 -4.94 10.93
N PHE A 166 -7.11 -3.99 11.84
CA PHE A 166 -7.10 -2.56 11.51
C PHE A 166 -5.99 -2.17 10.52
N ARG A 167 -4.88 -2.89 10.48
CA ARG A 167 -3.81 -2.66 9.48
C ARG A 167 -4.20 -3.05 8.05
N TYR A 168 -5.28 -3.80 7.86
CA TYR A 168 -5.78 -4.17 6.54
C TYR A 168 -7.03 -3.40 6.12
N ASN A 169 -7.53 -2.49 6.96
CA ASN A 169 -8.70 -1.68 6.63
C ASN A 169 -8.42 -0.17 6.72
N SER A 170 -9.38 0.62 6.27
CA SER A 170 -9.27 2.08 6.17
C SER A 170 -9.05 2.76 7.54
N ILE A 171 -9.59 2.22 8.63
CA ILE A 171 -9.52 2.86 9.96
C ILE A 171 -8.06 2.98 10.43
N GLY A 172 -7.29 1.90 10.34
CA GLY A 172 -5.88 1.92 10.77
C GLY A 172 -4.99 2.82 9.91
N TRP A 173 -5.42 3.16 8.69
CA TRP A 173 -4.68 4.03 7.78
C TRP A 173 -5.16 5.49 7.78
N LEU A 174 -6.29 5.79 8.44
CA LEU A 174 -6.78 7.17 8.59
C LEU A 174 -5.72 8.14 9.13
N PRO A 175 -4.91 7.80 10.15
CA PRO A 175 -3.89 8.72 10.65
C PRO A 175 -2.90 9.18 9.57
N VAL A 176 -2.35 8.25 8.80
CA VAL A 176 -1.39 8.54 7.70
C VAL A 176 -2.05 9.38 6.61
N PHE A 177 -3.28 9.05 6.27
CA PHE A 177 -4.08 9.75 5.29
C PHE A 177 -4.41 11.19 5.74
N CYS A 178 -4.81 11.39 7.00
CA CYS A 178 -5.05 12.71 7.59
C CYS A 178 -3.79 13.58 7.65
N VAL A 179 -2.62 12.99 7.95
CA VAL A 179 -1.35 13.71 7.88
C VAL A 179 -1.07 14.20 6.45
N GLY A 180 -1.39 13.39 5.43
CA GLY A 180 -1.32 13.81 4.03
C GLY A 180 -2.20 15.04 3.75
N ILE A 181 -3.45 15.03 4.22
CA ILE A 181 -4.38 16.17 4.08
C ILE A 181 -3.82 17.42 4.78
N LEU A 182 -3.40 17.28 6.05
CA LEU A 182 -2.86 18.40 6.83
C LEU A 182 -1.63 19.05 6.16
N LEU A 183 -0.69 18.24 5.66
CA LEU A 183 0.49 18.74 4.98
C LEU A 183 0.18 19.34 3.61
N SER A 184 -0.93 18.96 2.98
CA SER A 184 -1.42 19.62 1.76
C SER A 184 -1.96 21.01 2.04
N ARG A 185 -2.65 21.18 3.18
CA ARG A 185 -3.22 22.47 3.61
C ARG A 185 -2.17 23.41 4.18
N HIS A 186 -1.25 22.86 4.98
CA HIS A 186 -0.19 23.58 5.66
C HIS A 186 1.17 22.95 5.35
N PRO A 187 1.81 23.37 4.25
CA PRO A 187 3.17 22.93 3.95
C PRO A 187 4.14 23.30 5.08
N VAL A 188 4.82 22.32 5.64
CA VAL A 188 5.74 22.52 6.76
C VAL A 188 7.16 22.19 6.31
N HIS A 189 8.10 23.07 6.66
CA HIS A 189 9.52 22.75 6.55
C HIS A 189 9.97 21.99 7.80
N ILE A 190 10.25 20.71 7.62
CA ILE A 190 10.73 19.85 8.71
C ILE A 190 12.27 19.98 8.75
N SER A 191 12.81 20.45 9.87
CA SER A 191 14.27 20.54 10.03
C SER A 191 14.89 19.14 10.12
N TRP A 192 16.18 19.03 9.76
CA TRP A 192 16.92 17.78 9.82
C TRP A 192 16.92 17.12 11.20
N ARG A 193 16.85 17.89 12.26
CA ARG A 193 16.75 17.38 13.65
C ARG A 193 15.50 16.53 13.82
N TRP A 194 14.35 17.00 13.36
CA TRP A 194 13.09 16.26 13.43
C TRP A 194 13.06 15.05 12.48
N ILE A 195 13.66 15.20 11.29
CA ILE A 195 13.81 14.07 10.36
C ILE A 195 14.66 12.98 11.01
N SER A 196 15.82 13.31 11.58
CA SER A 196 16.71 12.36 12.25
C SER A 196 16.02 11.69 13.45
N LEU A 197 15.31 12.45 14.28
CA LEU A 197 14.54 11.89 15.39
C LEU A 197 13.47 10.92 14.88
N GLY A 198 12.74 11.28 13.83
CA GLY A 198 11.73 10.42 13.21
C GLY A 198 12.32 9.13 12.64
N VAL A 199 13.51 9.19 12.02
CA VAL A 199 14.24 8.00 11.56
C VAL A 199 14.63 7.10 12.72
N VAL A 200 15.16 7.67 13.81
CA VAL A 200 15.49 6.90 15.02
C VAL A 200 14.24 6.23 15.61
N LEU A 201 13.14 6.97 15.74
CA LEU A 201 11.87 6.42 16.23
C LEU A 201 11.33 5.33 15.28
N PHE A 202 11.49 5.48 13.97
CA PHE A 202 11.13 4.44 13.01
C PHE A 202 11.96 3.16 13.24
N VAL A 203 13.27 3.27 13.42
CA VAL A 203 14.12 2.12 13.74
C VAL A 203 13.71 1.50 15.08
N LEU A 204 13.49 2.29 16.12
CA LEU A 204 13.02 1.80 17.42
C LEU A 204 11.65 1.10 17.32
N SER A 205 10.80 1.52 16.39
CA SER A 205 9.50 0.88 16.15
C SER A 205 9.60 -0.57 15.68
N LEU A 206 10.76 -1.00 15.17
CA LEU A 206 11.01 -2.38 14.78
C LEU A 206 11.12 -3.32 15.99
N PHE A 207 11.47 -2.76 17.15
CA PHE A 207 11.74 -3.51 18.39
C PHE A 207 10.70 -3.26 19.49
N ASN A 208 9.84 -2.25 19.33
CA ASN A 208 8.85 -1.86 20.32
C ASN A 208 7.43 -1.95 19.74
N ARG A 209 6.57 -2.79 20.36
CA ARG A 209 5.21 -3.04 19.90
C ARG A 209 4.31 -1.79 19.86
N TYR A 210 4.51 -0.84 20.78
CA TYR A 210 3.71 0.38 20.83
C TYR A 210 4.15 1.37 19.76
N LEU A 211 5.45 1.53 19.56
CA LEU A 211 5.99 2.32 18.46
C LEU A 211 5.65 1.68 17.11
N TRP A 212 5.57 0.34 17.03
CA TRP A 212 5.15 -0.35 15.82
C TRP A 212 3.74 0.04 15.38
N VAL A 213 2.83 0.33 16.33
CA VAL A 213 1.47 0.81 16.01
C VAL A 213 1.49 2.11 15.20
N ILE A 214 2.36 3.05 15.55
CA ILE A 214 2.51 4.33 14.86
C ILE A 214 3.55 4.32 13.73
N SER A 215 4.24 3.20 13.52
CA SER A 215 5.28 3.05 12.49
C SER A 215 4.87 3.45 11.07
N PRO A 216 3.59 3.34 10.63
CA PRO A 216 3.19 3.82 9.31
C PRO A 216 3.45 5.31 9.07
N ILE A 217 3.32 6.15 10.10
CA ILE A 217 3.70 7.57 9.97
C ILE A 217 5.21 7.75 10.13
N LEU A 218 5.84 7.02 11.04
CA LEU A 218 7.29 7.09 11.24
C LEU A 218 8.05 6.72 9.96
N ALA A 219 7.50 5.83 9.13
CA ALA A 219 8.08 5.46 7.83
C ALA A 219 8.17 6.62 6.83
N LEU A 220 7.47 7.72 7.03
CA LEU A 220 7.58 8.91 6.18
C LEU A 220 8.89 9.68 6.42
N PHE A 221 9.51 9.56 7.60
CA PHE A 221 10.75 10.26 7.92
C PHE A 221 11.97 9.74 7.15
N PRO A 222 12.24 8.43 7.01
CA PRO A 222 13.25 7.92 6.10
C PRO A 222 13.05 8.39 4.66
N VAL A 223 11.80 8.44 4.18
CA VAL A 223 11.48 8.97 2.85
C VAL A 223 11.84 10.45 2.75
N ALA A 224 11.46 11.26 3.76
CA ALA A 224 11.81 12.67 3.82
C ALA A 224 13.33 12.91 3.84
N ALA A 225 14.09 12.03 4.51
CA ALA A 225 15.55 12.08 4.56
C ALA A 225 16.20 11.85 3.19
N VAL A 226 15.62 10.98 2.36
CA VAL A 226 16.14 10.65 1.03
C VAL A 226 15.63 11.61 -0.06
N LEU A 227 14.58 12.36 0.21
CA LEU A 227 13.92 13.25 -0.78
C LEU A 227 14.87 14.27 -1.45
N PRO A 228 15.86 14.89 -0.78
CA PRO A 228 16.82 15.78 -1.45
C PRO A 228 17.67 15.05 -2.51
N LEU A 229 18.01 13.77 -2.28
CA LEU A 229 18.73 12.96 -3.25
C LEU A 229 17.84 12.60 -4.44
N ALA A 230 16.55 12.36 -4.18
CA ALA A 230 15.55 12.03 -5.20
C ALA A 230 15.31 13.18 -6.20
N ARG A 231 15.73 14.41 -5.89
CA ARG A 231 15.65 15.58 -6.78
C ARG A 231 16.81 15.68 -7.76
N LYS A 232 17.86 14.88 -7.59
CA LYS A 232 19.05 14.88 -8.45
C LYS A 232 18.85 13.94 -9.63
N GLU A 233 19.22 14.39 -10.84
CA GLU A 233 19.32 13.50 -11.99
C GLU A 233 20.56 12.59 -11.84
N PRO A 234 20.52 11.33 -12.31
CA PRO A 234 19.42 10.64 -13.03
C PRO A 234 18.37 10.00 -12.12
N LEU A 235 18.53 10.05 -10.77
CA LEU A 235 17.64 9.39 -9.80
C LEU A 235 16.20 9.88 -9.93
N GLN A 236 16.01 11.18 -10.16
CA GLN A 236 14.67 11.74 -10.38
C GLN A 236 13.94 11.05 -11.54
N ASN A 237 14.63 10.85 -12.67
CA ASN A 237 14.04 10.22 -13.87
C ASN A 237 13.65 8.76 -13.59
N VAL A 238 14.49 8.02 -12.87
CA VAL A 238 14.19 6.64 -12.44
C VAL A 238 12.96 6.62 -11.53
N LEU A 239 12.90 7.48 -10.53
CA LEU A 239 11.76 7.55 -9.61
C LEU A 239 10.46 7.98 -10.30
N LEU A 240 10.52 8.92 -11.25
CA LEU A 240 9.37 9.30 -12.06
C LEU A 240 8.89 8.14 -12.94
N PHE A 241 9.80 7.39 -13.55
CA PHE A 241 9.47 6.19 -14.30
C PHE A 241 8.80 5.14 -13.41
N MET A 242 9.39 4.81 -12.27
CA MET A 242 8.82 3.88 -11.29
C MET A 242 7.47 4.35 -10.75
N GLY A 243 7.32 5.65 -10.50
CA GLY A 243 6.05 6.25 -10.09
C GLY A 243 4.95 6.08 -11.14
N LYS A 244 5.30 6.20 -12.43
CA LYS A 244 4.36 5.92 -13.54
C LYS A 244 3.96 4.44 -13.63
N LEU A 245 4.81 3.53 -13.20
CA LEU A 245 4.55 2.08 -13.18
C LEU A 245 3.90 1.60 -11.88
N SER A 246 3.85 2.42 -10.84
CA SER A 246 3.50 1.99 -9.48
C SER A 246 2.16 1.25 -9.38
N ALA A 247 1.11 1.73 -10.07
CA ALA A 247 -0.20 1.08 -10.07
C ALA A 247 -0.16 -0.29 -10.78
N ALA A 248 0.52 -0.37 -11.92
CA ALA A 248 0.71 -1.61 -12.66
C ALA A 248 1.53 -2.61 -11.84
N LEU A 249 2.65 -2.17 -11.26
CA LEU A 249 3.47 -2.96 -10.35
C LEU A 249 2.63 -3.52 -9.21
N PHE A 250 1.79 -2.68 -8.60
CA PHE A 250 0.97 -3.10 -7.48
C PHE A 250 -0.03 -4.20 -7.84
N VAL A 251 -0.59 -4.16 -9.05
CA VAL A 251 -1.54 -5.17 -9.53
C VAL A 251 -0.83 -6.48 -9.91
N THR A 252 0.35 -6.39 -10.54
CA THR A 252 1.00 -7.54 -11.20
C THR A 252 2.04 -8.26 -10.34
N HIS A 253 2.72 -7.57 -9.42
CA HIS A 253 3.88 -8.15 -8.70
C HIS A 253 3.58 -9.43 -7.93
N ALA A 254 2.37 -9.59 -7.43
CA ALA A 254 2.00 -10.78 -6.68
C ALA A 254 1.99 -12.04 -7.56
N PHE A 255 1.59 -11.91 -8.83
CA PHE A 255 1.59 -13.00 -9.80
C PHE A 255 3.02 -13.33 -10.25
N VAL A 256 3.83 -12.31 -10.52
CA VAL A 256 5.26 -12.50 -10.83
C VAL A 256 5.96 -13.21 -9.69
N ARG A 257 5.70 -12.80 -8.44
CA ARG A 257 6.29 -13.45 -7.25
C ARG A 257 5.96 -14.93 -7.19
N GLN A 258 4.71 -15.30 -7.48
CA GLN A 258 4.27 -16.68 -7.43
C GLN A 258 4.98 -17.52 -8.48
N GLN A 259 5.13 -17.02 -9.71
CA GLN A 259 5.84 -17.71 -10.78
C GLN A 259 7.32 -17.88 -10.47
N VAL A 260 7.99 -16.83 -9.97
CA VAL A 260 9.39 -16.92 -9.58
C VAL A 260 9.58 -17.93 -8.45
N LEU A 261 8.76 -17.89 -7.40
CA LEU A 261 8.86 -18.83 -6.27
C LEU A 261 8.57 -20.28 -6.66
N ALA A 262 7.69 -20.52 -7.63
CA ALA A 262 7.40 -21.87 -8.12
C ALA A 262 8.61 -22.51 -8.82
N HIS A 263 9.52 -21.71 -9.36
CA HIS A 263 10.69 -22.17 -10.13
C HIS A 263 12.02 -21.92 -9.38
N ASP A 264 11.98 -21.36 -8.17
CA ASP A 264 13.13 -20.83 -7.42
C ASP A 264 14.00 -21.87 -6.74
N GLN A 265 13.62 -23.15 -6.73
CA GLN A 265 14.35 -24.21 -6.00
C GLN A 265 15.80 -24.42 -6.47
N ALA A 266 16.19 -23.83 -7.61
CA ALA A 266 17.50 -24.00 -8.23
C ALA A 266 18.40 -22.76 -8.18
N LEU A 267 17.86 -21.58 -7.79
CA LEU A 267 18.63 -20.31 -7.88
C LEU A 267 19.02 -19.75 -6.51
N PRO A 268 20.21 -19.13 -6.38
CA PRO A 268 20.55 -18.36 -5.18
C PRO A 268 19.51 -17.25 -4.92
N PRO A 269 19.14 -16.98 -3.66
CA PRO A 269 18.08 -16.00 -3.31
C PRO A 269 18.31 -14.59 -3.87
N GLU A 270 19.58 -14.17 -4.05
CA GLU A 270 19.91 -12.86 -4.64
C GLU A 270 19.56 -12.81 -6.13
N ILE A 271 19.84 -13.90 -6.85
CA ILE A 271 19.54 -14.00 -8.28
C ILE A 271 18.02 -14.05 -8.45
N SER A 272 17.34 -14.84 -7.64
CA SER A 272 15.88 -14.88 -7.61
C SER A 272 15.26 -13.53 -7.28
N GLY A 273 15.78 -12.82 -6.30
CA GLY A 273 15.32 -11.48 -5.94
C GLY A 273 15.52 -10.46 -7.06
N LEU A 274 16.67 -10.50 -7.74
CA LEU A 274 16.95 -9.63 -8.88
C LEU A 274 16.04 -9.98 -10.08
N LEU A 275 15.89 -11.26 -10.39
CA LEU A 275 15.02 -11.75 -11.44
C LEU A 275 13.56 -11.32 -11.19
N TYR A 276 13.08 -11.51 -9.95
CA TYR A 276 11.76 -11.06 -9.54
C TYR A 276 11.57 -9.54 -9.76
N LEU A 277 12.54 -8.72 -9.36
CA LEU A 277 12.47 -7.27 -9.52
C LEU A 277 12.39 -6.88 -11.01
N VAL A 278 13.27 -7.45 -11.84
CA VAL A 278 13.29 -7.18 -13.29
C VAL A 278 11.99 -7.63 -13.94
N LEU A 279 11.52 -8.83 -13.64
CA LEU A 279 10.25 -9.34 -14.19
C LEU A 279 9.06 -8.50 -13.74
N CYS A 280 9.01 -8.04 -12.49
CA CYS A 280 7.96 -7.13 -12.03
C CYS A 280 7.92 -5.84 -12.85
N ILE A 281 9.07 -5.24 -13.13
CA ILE A 281 9.16 -4.00 -13.92
C ILE A 281 8.70 -4.26 -15.36
N VAL A 282 9.18 -5.33 -16.00
CA VAL A 282 8.83 -5.68 -17.38
C VAL A 282 7.33 -5.97 -17.51
N VAL A 283 6.79 -6.83 -16.65
CA VAL A 283 5.36 -7.20 -16.67
C VAL A 283 4.48 -5.97 -16.40
N ALA A 284 4.83 -5.15 -15.43
CA ALA A 284 4.10 -3.92 -15.16
C ALA A 284 4.14 -2.93 -16.32
N TRP A 285 5.28 -2.81 -16.96
CA TRP A 285 5.44 -1.95 -18.14
C TRP A 285 4.58 -2.44 -19.31
N VAL A 286 4.63 -3.72 -19.63
CA VAL A 286 3.78 -4.35 -20.68
C VAL A 286 2.31 -4.18 -20.34
N TYR A 287 1.90 -4.50 -19.10
CA TYR A 287 0.52 -4.34 -18.66
C TYR A 287 0.02 -2.90 -18.81
N ARG A 288 0.85 -1.93 -18.43
CA ARG A 288 0.54 -0.52 -18.62
C ARG A 288 0.41 -0.14 -20.09
N LEU A 289 1.31 -0.62 -20.97
CA LEU A 289 1.22 -0.38 -22.41
C LEU A 289 -0.10 -0.92 -22.97
N CYS A 290 -0.47 -2.15 -22.62
CA CYS A 290 -1.75 -2.73 -23.05
C CYS A 290 -2.91 -1.82 -22.63
N LEU A 291 -2.93 -1.35 -21.37
CA LEU A 291 -4.00 -0.46 -20.91
C LEU A 291 -4.03 0.89 -21.63
N THR A 292 -2.87 1.43 -22.04
CA THR A 292 -2.83 2.72 -22.76
C THR A 292 -3.30 2.59 -24.20
N TYR A 293 -3.24 1.40 -24.79
CA TYR A 293 -3.78 1.15 -26.12
C TYR A 293 -5.31 0.99 -26.14
N PHE A 294 -5.91 0.58 -25.03
CA PHE A 294 -7.35 0.36 -24.91
C PHE A 294 -8.13 1.56 -24.33
N TYR A 295 -7.43 2.63 -23.94
CA TYR A 295 -8.01 3.86 -23.35
C TYR A 295 -7.36 5.13 -23.92
#